data_67cc2a77bee5eaaa470bfdeff08b4fdf
#
_entry.id   67cc2a77bee5eaaa470bfdeff08b4fdf
#
_cell.length_a   1.000
_cell.length_b   1.000
_cell.length_c   1.000
_cell.angle_alpha   90.00
_cell.angle_beta   90.00
_cell.angle_gamma   90.00
#
_symmetry.space_group_name_H-M   'P 1'
#
loop_
_entity.id
_entity.type
_entity.pdbx_description
1 polymer ?
#
loop_
_entity_poly.entity_id
_entity_poly.type
_entity_poly.pdbx_seq_one_letter_code
_entity_poly.pdbx_strand_id
1 'polypeptide(L)'
;MRALRLEMLADAPLAFLETLADAAARSHADYAARIASVSVGAGTAQFVADPGGRLVGHAGGTVAPGEPGLTVVYAVYVTPPWRGTGLLGELVDAVAAWSRACGRPELMLEVVVGNDRAYRAYRRLGFVDTGVRVPHPTVPALTELQMRRPA
;
A
#
# COMPACT_ATOMS: atom_id res chain seq x y z
N MET A 1 3.23 14.45 -1.74
CA MET A 1 2.42 13.48 -0.93
C MET A 1 0.96 13.89 -0.75
N ARG A 2 0.60 15.06 -0.19
CA ARG A 2 -0.81 15.41 0.09
C ARG A 2 -1.71 15.28 -1.15
N ALA A 3 -1.33 15.86 -2.28
CA ALA A 3 -2.12 15.78 -3.53
C ALA A 3 -2.35 14.33 -3.98
N LEU A 4 -1.30 13.49 -3.99
CA LEU A 4 -1.42 12.08 -4.32
C LEU A 4 -2.35 11.35 -3.33
N ARG A 5 -2.23 11.61 -2.03
CA ARG A 5 -3.09 10.98 -1.01
C ARG A 5 -4.57 11.30 -1.22
N LEU A 6 -4.89 12.56 -1.51
CA LEU A 6 -6.28 12.96 -1.79
C LEU A 6 -6.81 12.30 -3.06
N GLU A 7 -5.98 12.18 -4.11
CA GLU A 7 -6.35 11.45 -5.33
C GLU A 7 -6.62 9.96 -5.05
N MET A 8 -5.75 9.30 -4.30
CA MET A 8 -5.91 7.89 -3.90
C MET A 8 -7.28 7.65 -3.25
N LEU A 9 -7.65 8.50 -2.29
CA LEU A 9 -8.88 8.37 -1.52
C LEU A 9 -10.13 8.74 -2.33
N ALA A 10 -10.01 9.64 -3.29
CA ALA A 10 -11.09 9.98 -4.21
C ALA A 10 -11.34 8.88 -5.25
N ASP A 11 -10.26 8.29 -5.79
CA ASP A 11 -10.34 7.27 -6.86
C ASP A 11 -10.74 5.88 -6.32
N ALA A 12 -10.33 5.54 -5.10
CA ALA A 12 -10.57 4.21 -4.51
C ALA A 12 -10.89 4.29 -3.01
N PRO A 13 -12.02 4.89 -2.62
CA PRO A 13 -12.33 5.18 -1.21
C PRO A 13 -12.43 3.93 -0.32
N LEU A 14 -12.78 2.79 -0.88
CA LEU A 14 -12.91 1.53 -0.15
C LEU A 14 -11.58 0.74 -0.04
N ALA A 15 -10.52 1.18 -0.69
CA ALA A 15 -9.22 0.53 -0.65
C ALA A 15 -8.31 1.06 0.46
N PHE A 16 -8.78 2.03 1.24
CA PHE A 16 -7.97 2.69 2.27
C PHE A 16 -8.77 2.90 3.56
N LEU A 17 -8.08 2.83 4.70
CA LEU A 17 -8.69 2.97 6.02
C LEU A 17 -9.01 4.40 6.44
N GLU A 18 -8.56 5.38 5.67
CA GLU A 18 -8.73 6.82 5.92
C GLU A 18 -9.75 7.40 4.94
N THR A 19 -10.60 8.31 5.40
CA THR A 19 -11.53 9.01 4.51
C THR A 19 -10.87 10.19 3.79
N LEU A 20 -11.42 10.58 2.65
CA LEU A 20 -11.01 11.79 1.93
C LEU A 20 -11.14 13.04 2.80
N ALA A 21 -12.21 13.12 3.61
CA ALA A 21 -12.47 14.25 4.50
C ALA A 21 -11.38 14.38 5.57
N ASP A 22 -11.01 13.28 6.22
CA ASP A 22 -9.95 13.26 7.24
C ASP A 22 -8.60 13.65 6.65
N ALA A 23 -8.28 13.13 5.46
CA ALA A 23 -7.06 13.47 4.76
C ALA A 23 -7.02 14.93 4.32
N ALA A 24 -8.14 15.48 3.85
CA ALA A 24 -8.24 16.87 3.43
C ALA A 24 -8.11 17.85 4.60
N ALA A 25 -8.61 17.47 5.77
CA ALA A 25 -8.54 18.28 7.01
C ALA A 25 -7.10 18.43 7.55
N ARG A 26 -6.17 17.50 7.19
CA ARG A 26 -4.78 17.59 7.65
C ARG A 26 -4.03 18.75 7.01
N SER A 27 -3.25 19.45 7.82
CA SER A 27 -2.34 20.48 7.37
C SER A 27 -1.14 19.92 6.59
N HIS A 28 -0.43 20.77 5.86
CA HIS A 28 0.84 20.39 5.24
C HIS A 28 1.91 20.00 6.27
N ALA A 29 1.91 20.63 7.45
CA ALA A 29 2.82 20.31 8.54
C ALA A 29 2.59 18.88 9.07
N ASP A 30 1.32 18.45 9.23
CA ASP A 30 1.00 17.09 9.65
C ASP A 30 1.47 16.05 8.63
N TYR A 31 1.30 16.33 7.33
CA TYR A 31 1.83 15.47 6.27
C TYR A 31 3.37 15.38 6.33
N ALA A 32 4.05 16.49 6.53
CA ALA A 32 5.52 16.53 6.64
C ALA A 32 6.01 15.73 7.87
N ALA A 33 5.35 15.89 9.02
CA ALA A 33 5.67 15.16 10.25
C ALA A 33 5.48 13.64 10.07
N ARG A 34 4.39 13.22 9.43
CA ARG A 34 4.13 11.80 9.12
C ARG A 34 5.18 11.21 8.19
N ILE A 35 5.57 11.94 7.14
CA ILE A 35 6.64 11.50 6.23
C ILE A 35 7.95 11.35 7.01
N ALA A 36 8.32 12.32 7.83
CA ALA A 36 9.54 12.27 8.63
C ALA A 36 9.54 11.06 9.58
N SER A 37 8.42 10.75 10.23
CA SER A 37 8.30 9.64 11.17
C SER A 37 8.46 8.26 10.52
N VAL A 38 8.11 8.11 9.24
CA VAL A 38 8.25 6.84 8.49
C VAL A 38 9.49 6.77 7.61
N SER A 39 10.30 7.84 7.60
CA SER A 39 11.54 7.90 6.81
C SER A 39 12.74 7.35 7.56
N VAL A 40 12.58 6.93 8.81
CA VAL A 40 13.66 6.44 9.67
C VAL A 40 13.26 5.10 10.31
N GLY A 41 14.23 4.18 10.40
CA GLY A 41 14.05 2.90 11.07
C GLY A 41 13.62 1.75 10.14
N ALA A 42 13.53 0.56 10.73
CA ALA A 42 13.24 -0.69 10.03
C ALA A 42 11.76 -1.12 10.14
N GLY A 43 10.93 -0.40 10.90
CA GLY A 43 9.55 -0.80 11.18
C GLY A 43 8.58 -0.46 10.06
N THR A 44 8.79 0.66 9.38
CA THR A 44 7.89 1.16 8.32
C THR A 44 8.68 1.93 7.27
N ALA A 45 8.29 1.79 6.01
CA ALA A 45 8.82 2.59 4.89
C ALA A 45 7.70 2.97 3.91
N GLN A 46 7.92 4.05 3.17
CA GLN A 46 7.04 4.48 2.08
C GLN A 46 7.87 4.76 0.83
N PHE A 47 7.36 4.32 -0.29
CA PHE A 47 7.96 4.50 -1.62
C PHE A 47 7.00 5.28 -2.48
N VAL A 48 7.53 6.22 -3.24
CA VAL A 48 6.77 7.05 -4.16
C VAL A 48 7.41 7.05 -5.54
N ALA A 49 6.58 7.12 -6.57
CA ALA A 49 7.04 7.33 -7.93
C ALA A 49 6.98 8.82 -8.27
N ASP A 50 8.15 9.39 -8.54
CA ASP A 50 8.33 10.81 -8.87
C ASP A 50 8.99 10.93 -10.25
N PRO A 51 8.22 11.18 -11.32
CA PRO A 51 8.78 11.41 -12.66
C PRO A 51 9.30 12.84 -12.88
N GLY A 52 9.44 13.63 -11.81
CA GLY A 52 9.79 15.04 -11.88
C GLY A 52 8.54 15.93 -11.93
N GLY A 53 7.92 16.18 -10.78
CA GLY A 53 6.72 17.02 -10.65
C GLY A 53 5.68 16.44 -9.72
N ARG A 54 4.54 16.00 -10.27
CA ARG A 54 3.48 15.36 -9.47
C ARG A 54 3.82 13.89 -9.22
N LEU A 55 3.74 13.44 -7.98
CA LEU A 55 3.86 12.02 -7.66
C LEU A 55 2.73 11.21 -8.33
N VAL A 56 3.08 10.06 -8.90
CA VAL A 56 2.18 9.23 -9.72
C VAL A 56 1.94 7.84 -9.14
N GLY A 57 2.63 7.49 -8.06
CA GLY A 57 2.43 6.20 -7.39
C GLY A 57 2.94 6.19 -5.96
N HIS A 58 2.42 5.27 -5.16
CA HIS A 58 2.77 5.05 -3.76
C HIS A 58 2.64 3.58 -3.39
N ALA A 59 3.55 3.09 -2.55
CA ALA A 59 3.40 1.86 -1.80
C ALA A 59 4.08 2.00 -0.43
N GLY A 60 3.46 1.49 0.62
CA GLY A 60 4.04 1.41 1.95
C GLY A 60 4.33 -0.03 2.35
N GLY A 61 5.31 -0.22 3.22
CA GLY A 61 5.59 -1.47 3.92
C GLY A 61 5.71 -1.24 5.42
N THR A 62 5.15 -2.14 6.22
CA THR A 62 5.30 -2.14 7.68
C THR A 62 5.50 -3.56 8.19
N VAL A 63 6.21 -3.71 9.30
CA VAL A 63 6.32 -5.02 9.95
C VAL A 63 4.94 -5.49 10.42
N ALA A 64 4.61 -6.77 10.18
CA ALA A 64 3.35 -7.33 10.62
C ALA A 64 3.33 -7.50 12.15
N PRO A 65 2.25 -7.09 12.85
CA PRO A 65 2.11 -7.35 14.27
C PRO A 65 2.17 -8.85 14.58
N GLY A 66 3.06 -9.26 15.46
CA GLY A 66 3.24 -10.66 15.86
C GLY A 66 3.98 -11.56 14.86
N GLU A 67 4.31 -11.08 13.65
CA GLU A 67 5.07 -11.81 12.64
C GLU A 67 6.30 -11.00 12.18
N PRO A 68 7.41 -11.00 12.92
CA PRO A 68 8.56 -10.13 12.62
C PRO A 68 9.24 -10.43 11.28
N GLY A 69 9.03 -11.60 10.69
CA GLY A 69 9.52 -12.00 9.36
C GLY A 69 8.63 -11.58 8.20
N LEU A 70 7.51 -10.91 8.47
CA LEU A 70 6.51 -10.54 7.48
C LEU A 70 6.39 -9.03 7.35
N THR A 71 6.36 -8.54 6.12
CA THR A 71 6.01 -7.14 5.79
C THR A 71 4.59 -7.06 5.24
N VAL A 72 3.75 -6.25 5.86
CA VAL A 72 2.45 -5.85 5.31
C VAL A 72 2.66 -4.74 4.30
N VAL A 73 2.25 -4.97 3.06
CA VAL A 73 2.23 -3.96 2.00
C VAL A 73 0.90 -3.22 2.07
N TYR A 74 0.93 -1.91 2.15
CA TYR A 74 -0.26 -1.08 2.34
C TYR A 74 -0.26 0.18 1.49
N ALA A 75 -1.41 0.81 1.36
CA ALA A 75 -1.62 2.07 0.65
C ALA A 75 -1.01 2.08 -0.76
N VAL A 76 -1.16 0.96 -1.46
CA VAL A 76 -0.67 0.81 -2.84
C VAL A 76 -1.57 1.56 -3.79
N TYR A 77 -0.98 2.44 -4.59
CA TYR A 77 -1.72 3.23 -5.58
C TYR A 77 -0.84 3.59 -6.77
N VAL A 78 -1.45 3.58 -7.94
CA VAL A 78 -0.89 4.12 -9.19
C VAL A 78 -1.96 4.98 -9.84
N THR A 79 -1.61 6.22 -10.18
CA THR A 79 -2.53 7.15 -10.84
C THR A 79 -3.03 6.56 -12.17
N PRO A 80 -4.28 6.84 -12.59
CA PRO A 80 -4.87 6.21 -13.77
C PRO A 80 -4.01 6.23 -15.04
N PRO A 81 -3.35 7.34 -15.41
CA PRO A 81 -2.50 7.38 -16.62
C PRO A 81 -1.27 6.46 -16.59
N TRP A 82 -0.84 6.05 -15.39
CA TRP A 82 0.34 5.20 -15.20
C TRP A 82 0.00 3.73 -14.94
N ARG A 83 -1.27 3.38 -14.96
CA ARG A 83 -1.70 1.98 -14.85
C ARG A 83 -1.34 1.19 -16.12
N GLY A 84 -0.87 -0.04 -15.94
CA GLY A 84 -0.43 -0.89 -17.05
C GLY A 84 0.97 -0.61 -17.57
N THR A 85 1.71 0.35 -17.00
CA THR A 85 3.08 0.69 -17.41
C THR A 85 4.17 -0.14 -16.72
N GLY A 86 3.81 -0.99 -15.76
CA GLY A 86 4.77 -1.70 -14.90
C GLY A 86 5.05 -1.03 -13.56
N LEU A 87 4.66 0.24 -13.37
CA LEU A 87 4.95 1.03 -12.17
C LEU A 87 4.47 0.37 -10.88
N LEU A 88 3.34 -0.36 -10.90
CA LEU A 88 2.89 -1.11 -9.74
C LEU A 88 3.93 -2.14 -9.29
N GLY A 89 4.53 -2.86 -10.25
CA GLY A 89 5.59 -3.83 -10.00
C GLY A 89 6.81 -3.17 -9.36
N GLU A 90 7.29 -2.07 -9.93
CA GLU A 90 8.44 -1.33 -9.41
C GLU A 90 8.23 -0.86 -7.96
N LEU A 91 7.06 -0.35 -7.64
CA LEU A 91 6.71 0.07 -6.27
C LEU A 91 6.69 -1.11 -5.28
N VAL A 92 6.08 -2.22 -5.67
CA VAL A 92 6.02 -3.43 -4.83
C VAL A 92 7.41 -4.05 -4.68
N ASP A 93 8.24 -4.03 -5.72
CA ASP A 93 9.62 -4.53 -5.67
C ASP A 93 10.52 -3.64 -4.81
N ALA A 94 10.28 -2.34 -4.75
CA ALA A 94 10.96 -1.46 -3.80
C ALA A 94 10.61 -1.83 -2.35
N VAL A 95 9.33 -2.11 -2.05
CA VAL A 95 8.92 -2.62 -0.74
C VAL A 95 9.58 -3.98 -0.44
N ALA A 96 9.63 -4.88 -1.43
CA ALA A 96 10.26 -6.20 -1.28
C ALA A 96 11.75 -6.09 -0.97
N ALA A 97 12.48 -5.22 -1.69
CA ALA A 97 13.91 -4.99 -1.45
C ALA A 97 14.16 -4.45 -0.04
N TRP A 98 13.36 -3.48 0.43
CA TRP A 98 13.44 -2.98 1.80
C TRP A 98 13.09 -4.06 2.83
N SER A 99 12.06 -4.86 2.57
CA SER A 99 11.66 -5.98 3.44
C SER A 99 12.81 -6.95 3.65
N ARG A 100 13.46 -7.40 2.56
CA ARG A 100 14.64 -8.28 2.61
C ARG A 100 15.80 -7.63 3.36
N ALA A 101 16.10 -6.38 3.10
CA ALA A 101 17.16 -5.65 3.78
C ALA A 101 16.93 -5.54 5.31
N CYS A 102 15.67 -5.60 5.75
CA CYS A 102 15.28 -5.65 7.15
C CYS A 102 15.13 -7.09 7.68
N GLY A 103 15.57 -8.12 6.95
CA GLY A 103 15.49 -9.53 7.37
C GLY A 103 14.08 -10.13 7.31
N ARG A 104 13.17 -9.56 6.52
CA ARG A 104 11.79 -10.04 6.36
C ARG A 104 11.60 -10.67 4.99
N PRO A 105 11.56 -12.02 4.90
CA PRO A 105 11.53 -12.73 3.61
C PRO A 105 10.15 -12.79 2.94
N GLU A 106 9.09 -12.32 3.59
CA GLU A 106 7.72 -12.42 3.07
C GLU A 106 7.01 -11.08 3.02
N LEU A 107 6.15 -10.94 1.99
CA LEU A 107 5.19 -9.86 1.83
C LEU A 107 3.77 -10.38 1.96
N MET A 108 2.90 -9.58 2.57
CA MET A 108 1.47 -9.81 2.65
C MET A 108 0.72 -8.52 2.33
N LEU A 109 -0.42 -8.63 1.69
CA LEU A 109 -1.37 -7.54 1.50
C LEU A 109 -2.81 -8.05 1.60
N GLU A 110 -3.73 -7.12 1.78
CA GLU A 110 -5.15 -7.39 1.83
C GLU A 110 -5.86 -6.66 0.68
N VAL A 111 -6.85 -7.33 0.11
CA VAL A 111 -7.64 -6.83 -1.03
C VAL A 111 -9.11 -7.02 -0.72
N VAL A 112 -9.93 -5.98 -0.88
CA VAL A 112 -11.38 -6.07 -0.74
C VAL A 112 -11.93 -7.10 -1.74
N VAL A 113 -12.68 -8.06 -1.25
CA VAL A 113 -13.35 -9.07 -2.07
C VAL A 113 -14.28 -8.37 -3.08
N GLY A 114 -14.11 -8.70 -4.36
CA GLY A 114 -14.80 -8.02 -5.47
C GLY A 114 -13.95 -6.94 -6.15
N ASN A 115 -12.79 -6.56 -5.59
CA ASN A 115 -11.82 -5.73 -6.31
C ASN A 115 -10.95 -6.58 -7.25
N ASP A 116 -11.58 -7.12 -8.30
CA ASP A 116 -10.94 -8.04 -9.26
C ASP A 116 -9.76 -7.42 -9.99
N ARG A 117 -9.77 -6.10 -10.19
CA ARG A 117 -8.66 -5.39 -10.82
C ARG A 117 -7.39 -5.50 -9.97
N ALA A 118 -7.51 -5.18 -8.69
CA ALA A 118 -6.38 -5.27 -7.75
C ALA A 118 -5.94 -6.73 -7.58
N TYR A 119 -6.88 -7.65 -7.38
CA TYR A 119 -6.58 -9.08 -7.25
C TYR A 119 -5.77 -9.60 -8.43
N ARG A 120 -6.22 -9.36 -9.68
CA ARG A 120 -5.49 -9.79 -10.89
C ARG A 120 -4.12 -9.13 -11.01
N ALA A 121 -3.99 -7.86 -10.61
CA ALA A 121 -2.71 -7.17 -10.64
C ALA A 121 -1.70 -7.81 -9.67
N TYR A 122 -2.10 -8.08 -8.45
CA TYR A 122 -1.25 -8.73 -7.46
C TYR A 122 -0.93 -10.19 -7.81
N ARG A 123 -1.88 -10.92 -8.40
CA ARG A 123 -1.60 -12.25 -8.95
C ARG A 123 -0.47 -12.25 -9.98
N ARG A 124 -0.44 -11.27 -10.89
CA ARG A 124 0.64 -11.12 -11.88
C ARG A 124 2.00 -10.81 -11.24
N LEU A 125 2.00 -10.18 -10.05
CA LEU A 125 3.19 -9.90 -9.25
C LEU A 125 3.60 -11.06 -8.34
N GLY A 126 2.99 -12.24 -8.49
CA GLY A 126 3.35 -13.45 -7.76
C GLY A 126 2.66 -13.62 -6.41
N PHE A 127 1.74 -12.73 -6.04
CA PHE A 127 0.95 -12.95 -4.82
C PHE A 127 -0.05 -14.09 -4.99
N VAL A 128 -0.18 -14.90 -3.96
CA VAL A 128 -1.11 -16.04 -3.89
C VAL A 128 -2.12 -15.79 -2.79
N ASP A 129 -3.40 -16.06 -3.09
CA ASP A 129 -4.48 -16.02 -2.09
C ASP A 129 -4.24 -17.11 -1.04
N THR A 130 -4.18 -16.72 0.22
CA THR A 130 -3.94 -17.63 1.35
C THR A 130 -5.18 -18.39 1.82
N GLY A 131 -6.35 -18.02 1.31
CA GLY A 131 -7.65 -18.49 1.80
C GLY A 131 -8.17 -17.72 3.03
N VAL A 132 -7.33 -16.90 3.67
CA VAL A 132 -7.73 -16.09 4.83
C VAL A 132 -8.66 -14.97 4.37
N ARG A 133 -9.73 -14.76 5.14
CA ARG A 133 -10.71 -13.68 4.96
C ARG A 133 -10.88 -12.96 6.28
N VAL A 134 -10.80 -11.63 6.24
CA VAL A 134 -10.95 -10.77 7.41
C VAL A 134 -12.00 -9.69 7.15
N PRO A 135 -12.72 -9.23 8.17
CA PRO A 135 -13.60 -8.07 8.02
C PRO A 135 -12.79 -6.82 7.66
N HIS A 136 -13.32 -5.98 6.78
CA HIS A 136 -12.71 -4.69 6.49
C HIS A 136 -12.74 -3.81 7.76
N PRO A 137 -11.62 -3.21 8.19
CA PRO A 137 -11.49 -2.56 9.49
C PRO A 137 -12.47 -1.40 9.74
N THR A 138 -12.88 -0.69 8.70
CA THR A 138 -13.75 0.50 8.81
C THR A 138 -15.12 0.34 8.16
N VAL A 139 -15.32 -0.69 7.35
CA VAL A 139 -16.60 -0.98 6.66
C VAL A 139 -16.98 -2.44 6.90
N PRO A 140 -17.67 -2.76 8.02
CA PRO A 140 -17.93 -4.14 8.44
C PRO A 140 -18.70 -5.01 7.41
N ALA A 141 -19.40 -4.38 6.48
CA ALA A 141 -20.10 -5.07 5.38
C ALA A 141 -19.15 -5.62 4.30
N LEU A 142 -17.89 -5.19 4.29
CA LEU A 142 -16.88 -5.65 3.35
C LEU A 142 -15.97 -6.68 3.99
N THR A 143 -15.48 -7.59 3.15
CA THR A 143 -14.48 -8.61 3.52
C THR A 143 -13.23 -8.38 2.68
N GLU A 144 -12.08 -8.54 3.30
CA GLU A 144 -10.77 -8.53 2.64
C GLU A 144 -10.23 -9.95 2.54
N LEU A 145 -9.59 -10.25 1.42
CA LEU A 145 -8.81 -11.46 1.24
C LEU A 145 -7.32 -11.15 1.41
N GLN A 146 -6.61 -12.08 2.04
CA GLN A 146 -5.18 -11.96 2.28
C GLN A 146 -4.39 -12.67 1.18
N MET A 147 -3.37 -11.99 0.65
CA MET A 147 -2.46 -12.57 -0.33
C MET A 147 -1.01 -12.45 0.16
N ARG A 148 -0.19 -13.46 -0.12
CA ARG A 148 1.24 -13.50 0.25
C ARG A 148 2.12 -13.85 -0.94
N ARG A 149 3.37 -13.38 -0.89
CA ARG A 149 4.47 -13.83 -1.76
C ARG A 149 5.81 -13.73 -1.02
N PRO A 150 6.87 -14.40 -1.50
CA PRO A 150 8.24 -14.06 -1.11
C PRO A 150 8.56 -12.58 -1.42
N ALA A 151 9.40 -11.98 -0.58
CA ALA A 151 9.84 -10.60 -0.76
C ALA A 151 10.89 -10.49 -1.87
#